data_f1fae5561b605ce667c25062ac4ee7c6
#
_entry.id   f1fae5561b605ce667c25062ac4ee7c6
#
_cell.length_a   1.000
_cell.length_b   1.000
_cell.length_c   1.000
_cell.angle_alpha   90.00
_cell.angle_beta   90.00
_cell.angle_gamma   90.00
#
_symmetry.space_group_name_H-M   'P 1'
#
loop_
_entity.id
_entity.type
_entity.pdbx_description
1 polymer ?
#
loop_
_entity_poly.entity_id
_entity_poly.type
_entity_poly.pdbx_seq_one_letter_code
_entity_poly.pdbx_strand_id
1 'polypeptide(L)'
;MRRSILWLVVCLMLGSCALAAQSSSPTSPVPEQQSAATQRTPPAPQTPPPAPASSPPQLQTIPGTQAPAQLPTTGTLQRLTVQDAEALALKNNPQISVYRLLALASQQVTRQQKAAYYPDLYGSLTAVKPEEGSRIAAGNLNNPIVYERAAGGLALSQLITDFGRTNNLVATAALHAKAANMNSVATADQIKLAVDQAFYNALQTVALLKVAEQTVSARQLVSDQITTLFQNKLRSQLDVSFANANLAQARLLLLDAQSNQQAALSLLSEILGYASQQPFDLVESAEELKPPPDSVSRLVDEALSNRPEIAAQTYEYQAAQRFQKAERDLLFPSVEALGVVGRTPYSNTVAGVTPFTSWYGAVGANVNIPIFNGFLYPARSREAALRAQADEEQLRDLKDRIANDVRASWLNAITAFNRIGVTQQFVDQTNLAVDLSQTRYSLGLSSIVELSQAQLQQTEAAIQFAAAKYQYQIAESVLRFQIASSSPSGP
;
A
#
# COMPACT_ATOMS: atom_id res chain seq x y z
N MET A 1 36.17 49.64 7.71
CA MET A 1 36.95 49.24 8.88
C MET A 1 36.42 47.89 9.47
N ARG A 2 36.34 46.81 8.69
CA ARG A 2 35.94 45.49 9.21
C ARG A 2 36.62 44.31 8.46
N ARG A 3 37.72 44.60 7.75
CA ARG A 3 38.47 43.55 6.98
C ARG A 3 39.91 43.31 7.51
N SER A 4 40.35 43.97 8.61
CA SER A 4 41.73 43.92 9.09
C SER A 4 41.94 43.07 10.35
N ILE A 5 40.91 42.49 10.96
CA ILE A 5 41.04 41.69 12.21
C ILE A 5 41.14 40.19 11.94
N LEU A 6 40.78 39.72 10.75
CA LEU A 6 40.80 38.28 10.41
C LEU A 6 42.19 37.77 9.95
N TRP A 7 43.14 38.65 9.67
CA TRP A 7 44.51 38.28 9.24
C TRP A 7 45.52 38.15 10.36
N LEU A 8 45.22 38.65 11.57
CA LEU A 8 46.16 38.66 12.70
C LEU A 8 46.14 37.36 13.52
N VAL A 9 45.13 36.52 13.40
CA VAL A 9 45.03 35.23 14.12
C VAL A 9 45.64 34.06 13.33
N VAL A 10 45.79 34.18 12.02
CA VAL A 10 46.37 33.13 11.16
C VAL A 10 47.88 33.16 11.10
N CYS A 11 48.53 34.31 11.43
CA CYS A 11 50.00 34.40 11.38
C CYS A 11 50.74 34.03 12.68
N LEU A 12 50.02 33.70 13.77
CA LEU A 12 50.69 33.35 15.05
C LEU A 12 50.86 31.85 15.32
N MET A 13 50.42 30.96 14.37
CA MET A 13 50.53 29.52 14.52
C MET A 13 51.46 28.84 13.49
N LEU A 14 52.24 29.60 12.72
CA LEU A 14 53.17 29.07 11.71
C LEU A 14 54.65 29.39 11.99
N GLY A 15 55.04 29.38 13.22
CA GLY A 15 56.42 29.60 13.60
C GLY A 15 56.90 28.61 14.64
N SER A 16 57.33 27.44 14.24
CA SER A 16 58.32 26.57 14.88
C SER A 16 58.08 25.12 14.58
N CYS A 17 58.73 24.62 13.53
CA CYS A 17 59.33 23.26 13.43
C CYS A 17 59.99 23.10 12.09
N ALA A 18 61.20 23.58 11.98
CA ALA A 18 62.15 23.06 10.99
C ALA A 18 63.32 22.45 11.79
N LEU A 19 63.62 21.26 11.50
CA LEU A 19 64.84 20.46 11.57
C LEU A 19 64.61 19.05 12.11
N ALA A 20 64.58 18.12 11.22
CA ALA A 20 65.49 16.96 11.15
C ALA A 20 65.04 16.04 10.05
N ALA A 21 65.70 16.19 8.92
CA ALA A 21 65.79 15.13 7.89
C ALA A 21 66.91 14.19 8.26
N GLN A 22 66.69 12.88 8.15
CA GLN A 22 67.65 11.87 7.56
C GLN A 22 66.99 10.47 7.62
N SER A 23 66.65 10.00 6.42
CA SER A 23 67.21 8.87 5.70
C SER A 23 67.09 7.49 6.37
N SER A 24 66.29 6.66 5.77
CA SER A 24 66.73 5.39 5.15
C SER A 24 65.52 4.50 4.82
N SER A 25 65.30 4.26 3.54
CA SER A 25 64.62 3.06 3.08
C SER A 25 65.57 1.87 3.22
N PRO A 26 65.13 0.64 3.40
CA PRO A 26 64.95 -0.22 2.26
C PRO A 26 63.72 -1.16 2.28
N THR A 27 63.27 -1.37 1.10
CA THR A 27 62.56 -2.48 0.44
C THR A 27 62.52 -3.83 1.15
N SER A 28 61.28 -4.44 1.06
CA SER A 28 60.98 -5.87 0.75
C SER A 28 60.49 -6.72 1.94
N PRO A 29 59.79 -7.79 1.64
CA PRO A 29 58.66 -8.06 0.78
C PRO A 29 57.41 -8.55 1.56
N VAL A 30 56.26 -8.46 0.94
CA VAL A 30 54.98 -9.05 1.40
C VAL A 30 55.10 -10.58 1.41
N PRO A 31 54.73 -11.28 2.46
CA PRO A 31 54.29 -12.66 2.36
C PRO A 31 52.79 -12.71 2.17
N GLU A 32 52.42 -13.25 1.05
CA GLU A 32 51.09 -13.74 0.72
C GLU A 32 50.73 -14.84 1.71
N GLN A 33 49.82 -14.54 2.69
CA GLN A 33 49.17 -15.56 3.49
C GLN A 33 47.81 -15.86 2.90
N GLN A 34 47.77 -16.97 2.18
CA GLN A 34 46.58 -17.72 1.88
C GLN A 34 45.84 -18.05 3.16
N SER A 35 44.78 -17.34 3.46
CA SER A 35 43.80 -17.77 4.46
C SER A 35 42.90 -18.82 3.83
N ALA A 36 43.18 -20.08 4.13
CA ALA A 36 42.24 -21.17 3.93
C ALA A 36 40.98 -20.90 4.71
N ALA A 37 39.90 -20.59 4.01
CA ALA A 37 38.56 -20.55 4.56
C ALA A 37 38.14 -21.97 4.95
N THR A 38 38.29 -22.30 6.22
CA THR A 38 37.68 -23.49 6.81
C THR A 38 36.15 -23.27 6.81
N GLN A 39 35.47 -23.90 5.89
CA GLN A 39 34.02 -24.04 5.90
C GLN A 39 33.64 -24.82 7.15
N ARG A 40 33.15 -24.12 8.16
CA ARG A 40 32.43 -24.76 9.26
C ARG A 40 31.04 -25.13 8.75
N THR A 41 30.83 -26.39 8.51
CA THR A 41 29.53 -27.02 8.33
C THR A 41 28.69 -26.74 9.58
N PRO A 42 27.44 -26.26 9.45
CA PRO A 42 26.55 -26.12 10.60
C PRO A 42 26.25 -27.52 11.17
N PRO A 43 26.20 -27.69 12.51
CA PRO A 43 25.84 -28.96 13.10
C PRO A 43 24.41 -29.33 12.73
N ALA A 44 24.19 -30.59 12.37
CA ALA A 44 22.89 -31.18 12.10
C ALA A 44 21.94 -30.98 13.29
N PRO A 45 20.64 -30.77 13.07
CA PRO A 45 19.65 -30.66 14.15
C PRO A 45 19.63 -31.97 14.97
N GLN A 46 19.96 -31.88 16.25
CA GLN A 46 19.81 -33.00 17.18
C GLN A 46 18.33 -33.26 17.37
N THR A 47 17.92 -34.47 17.03
CA THR A 47 16.60 -35.02 17.34
C THR A 47 16.44 -35.05 18.87
N PRO A 48 15.35 -34.51 19.44
CA PRO A 48 15.08 -34.63 20.86
C PRO A 48 14.82 -36.09 21.22
N PRO A 49 15.16 -36.52 22.43
CA PRO A 49 14.93 -37.90 22.91
C PRO A 49 13.43 -38.20 22.94
N PRO A 50 13.00 -39.46 22.70
CA PRO A 50 11.61 -39.82 22.72
C PRO A 50 11.01 -39.62 24.13
N ALA A 51 9.89 -38.90 24.17
CA ALA A 51 9.09 -38.73 25.37
C ALA A 51 8.56 -40.10 25.85
N PRO A 52 8.41 -40.32 27.16
CA PRO A 52 7.86 -41.57 27.68
C PRO A 52 6.43 -41.76 27.22
N ALA A 53 6.10 -42.99 26.80
CA ALA A 53 4.79 -43.39 26.34
C ALA A 53 3.72 -43.06 27.38
N SER A 54 2.91 -42.07 27.09
CA SER A 54 1.67 -41.79 27.82
C SER A 54 0.61 -42.81 27.42
N SER A 55 0.00 -43.41 28.41
CA SER A 55 -1.13 -44.35 28.33
C SER A 55 -2.27 -43.81 27.47
N PRO A 56 -3.02 -44.64 26.75
CA PRO A 56 -4.12 -44.19 25.89
C PRO A 56 -5.18 -43.45 26.71
N PRO A 57 -5.68 -42.30 26.24
CA PRO A 57 -6.74 -41.58 26.94
C PRO A 57 -8.02 -42.44 26.92
N GLN A 58 -8.59 -42.67 28.08
CA GLN A 58 -9.91 -43.23 28.23
C GLN A 58 -10.92 -42.33 27.56
N LEU A 59 -11.75 -42.92 26.66
CA LEU A 59 -12.91 -42.25 26.09
C LEU A 59 -13.84 -41.81 27.22
N GLN A 60 -13.80 -40.53 27.54
CA GLN A 60 -14.89 -39.93 28.29
C GLN A 60 -16.08 -39.79 27.33
N THR A 61 -17.15 -40.46 27.66
CA THR A 61 -18.48 -40.32 27.06
C THR A 61 -18.91 -38.87 27.11
N ILE A 62 -18.99 -38.22 25.93
CA ILE A 62 -19.55 -36.90 25.77
C ILE A 62 -21.06 -36.99 25.98
N PRO A 63 -21.63 -36.28 26.96
CA PRO A 63 -23.09 -36.21 27.06
C PRO A 63 -23.63 -35.21 26.03
N GLY A 64 -24.60 -35.67 25.26
CA GLY A 64 -25.50 -34.78 24.51
C GLY A 64 -25.03 -34.42 23.13
N THR A 65 -25.47 -35.19 22.15
CA THR A 65 -25.64 -34.78 20.76
C THR A 65 -26.39 -33.45 20.73
N GLN A 66 -25.63 -32.34 20.65
CA GLN A 66 -26.24 -31.08 20.19
C GLN A 66 -26.60 -31.30 18.73
N ALA A 67 -27.85 -31.09 18.43
CA ALA A 67 -28.37 -31.06 17.07
C ALA A 67 -27.48 -30.13 16.21
N PRO A 68 -27.29 -30.44 14.92
CA PRO A 68 -26.52 -29.56 14.03
C PRO A 68 -27.09 -28.16 14.16
N ALA A 69 -26.20 -27.20 14.45
CA ALA A 69 -26.58 -25.79 14.50
C ALA A 69 -27.33 -25.49 13.20
N GLN A 70 -28.61 -25.21 13.33
CA GLN A 70 -29.43 -24.74 12.22
C GLN A 70 -28.72 -23.48 11.72
N LEU A 71 -28.25 -23.53 10.45
CA LEU A 71 -27.93 -22.34 9.69
C LEU A 71 -29.05 -21.33 9.94
N PRO A 72 -28.76 -20.07 10.24
CA PRO A 72 -29.79 -19.05 10.40
C PRO A 72 -30.52 -18.90 9.08
N THR A 73 -31.60 -19.64 8.96
CA THR A 73 -32.59 -19.49 7.90
C THR A 73 -33.42 -18.26 8.24
N THR A 74 -33.53 -17.37 7.24
CA THR A 74 -34.33 -16.13 7.22
C THR A 74 -33.68 -14.90 7.90
N GLY A 75 -32.46 -14.55 7.52
CA GLY A 75 -32.11 -13.14 7.46
C GLY A 75 -32.85 -12.55 6.24
N THR A 76 -33.67 -11.54 6.43
CA THR A 76 -34.13 -10.66 5.34
C THR A 76 -32.88 -10.26 4.54
N LEU A 77 -32.85 -10.62 3.23
CA LEU A 77 -31.78 -10.20 2.34
C LEU A 77 -31.56 -8.69 2.52
N GLN A 78 -30.39 -8.31 2.94
CA GLN A 78 -30.09 -6.89 3.15
C GLN A 78 -30.03 -6.24 1.77
N ARG A 79 -30.93 -5.29 1.53
CA ARG A 79 -30.90 -4.47 0.32
C ARG A 79 -29.65 -3.63 0.36
N LEU A 80 -28.87 -3.67 -0.69
CA LEU A 80 -27.60 -2.99 -0.79
C LEU A 80 -27.59 -2.12 -2.06
N THR A 81 -27.47 -0.81 -1.85
CA THR A 81 -27.18 0.16 -2.93
C THR A 81 -25.66 0.34 -3.07
N VAL A 82 -25.20 0.91 -4.17
CA VAL A 82 -23.77 1.21 -4.35
C VAL A 82 -23.23 2.13 -3.27
N GLN A 83 -24.01 3.15 -2.86
CA GLN A 83 -23.63 4.10 -1.80
C GLN A 83 -23.53 3.41 -0.42
N ASP A 84 -24.45 2.49 -0.11
CA ASP A 84 -24.38 1.71 1.12
C ASP A 84 -23.17 0.76 1.10
N ALA A 85 -22.85 0.19 -0.06
CA ALA A 85 -21.67 -0.66 -0.24
C ALA A 85 -20.37 0.12 -0.03
N GLU A 86 -20.24 1.32 -0.62
CA GLU A 86 -19.09 2.22 -0.38
C GLU A 86 -18.95 2.56 1.12
N ALA A 87 -20.04 2.95 1.78
CA ALA A 87 -20.03 3.29 3.20
C ALA A 87 -19.62 2.10 4.09
N LEU A 88 -20.11 0.89 3.78
CA LEU A 88 -19.72 -0.34 4.47
C LEU A 88 -18.24 -0.67 4.28
N ALA A 89 -17.73 -0.57 3.05
CA ALA A 89 -16.32 -0.83 2.76
C ALA A 89 -15.42 0.17 3.48
N LEU A 90 -15.75 1.48 3.45
CA LEU A 90 -14.98 2.50 4.16
C LEU A 90 -14.92 2.25 5.69
N LYS A 91 -15.95 1.62 6.24
CA LYS A 91 -16.01 1.28 7.67
C LYS A 91 -15.27 -0.01 8.02
N ASN A 92 -15.40 -1.03 7.19
CA ASN A 92 -15.00 -2.40 7.54
C ASN A 92 -13.71 -2.85 6.87
N ASN A 93 -13.29 -2.26 5.74
CA ASN A 93 -12.14 -2.75 4.98
C ASN A 93 -10.83 -2.52 5.76
N PRO A 94 -10.05 -3.60 6.01
CA PRO A 94 -8.82 -3.50 6.79
C PRO A 94 -7.75 -2.60 6.17
N GLN A 95 -7.68 -2.49 4.84
CA GLN A 95 -6.67 -1.66 4.16
C GLN A 95 -6.83 -0.18 4.51
N ILE A 96 -8.05 0.32 4.62
CA ILE A 96 -8.31 1.71 5.05
C ILE A 96 -7.77 1.95 6.46
N SER A 97 -8.00 1.00 7.37
CA SER A 97 -7.46 1.07 8.73
C SER A 97 -5.94 1.06 8.75
N VAL A 98 -5.29 0.24 7.90
CA VAL A 98 -3.82 0.20 7.77
C VAL A 98 -3.27 1.56 7.37
N TYR A 99 -3.74 2.15 6.27
CA TYR A 99 -3.21 3.43 5.78
C TYR A 99 -3.51 4.60 6.73
N ARG A 100 -4.67 4.59 7.38
CA ARG A 100 -4.98 5.56 8.44
C ARG A 100 -4.02 5.46 9.62
N LEU A 101 -3.71 4.24 10.09
CA LEU A 101 -2.75 4.02 11.17
C LEU A 101 -1.32 4.41 10.76
N LEU A 102 -0.92 4.13 9.51
CA LEU A 102 0.37 4.58 8.98
C LEU A 102 0.47 6.12 8.92
N ALA A 103 -0.60 6.81 8.53
CA ALA A 103 -0.64 8.27 8.56
C ALA A 103 -0.51 8.81 9.99
N LEU A 104 -1.19 8.19 10.98
CA LEU A 104 -1.03 8.55 12.39
C LEU A 104 0.38 8.24 12.91
N ALA A 105 1.00 7.12 12.49
CA ALA A 105 2.38 6.79 12.82
C ALA A 105 3.36 7.84 12.29
N SER A 106 3.20 8.31 11.04
CA SER A 106 4.00 9.39 10.46
C SER A 106 3.88 10.71 11.23
N GLN A 107 2.71 11.00 11.81
CA GLN A 107 2.56 12.15 12.72
C GLN A 107 3.38 11.98 14.00
N GLN A 108 3.52 10.76 14.53
CA GLN A 108 4.39 10.51 15.69
C GLN A 108 5.87 10.68 15.32
N VAL A 109 6.30 10.31 14.11
CA VAL A 109 7.66 10.61 13.62
C VAL A 109 7.93 12.12 13.64
N THR A 110 6.95 12.94 13.24
CA THR A 110 7.04 14.40 13.36
C THR A 110 7.24 14.84 14.82
N ARG A 111 6.55 14.22 15.79
CA ARG A 111 6.72 14.48 17.22
C ARG A 111 8.10 14.05 17.72
N GLN A 112 8.61 12.91 17.23
CA GLN A 112 9.98 12.44 17.55
C GLN A 112 11.02 13.46 17.08
N GLN A 113 10.91 13.98 15.85
CA GLN A 113 11.83 15.01 15.37
C GLN A 113 11.72 16.33 16.18
N LYS A 114 10.53 16.69 16.62
CA LYS A 114 10.32 17.86 17.50
C LYS A 114 10.94 17.69 18.89
N ALA A 115 11.22 16.44 19.32
CA ALA A 115 11.87 16.21 20.61
C ALA A 115 13.25 16.91 20.70
N ALA A 116 13.95 17.09 19.56
CA ALA A 116 15.21 17.83 19.53
C ALA A 116 15.10 19.32 19.95
N TYR A 117 13.89 19.87 20.03
CA TYR A 117 13.68 21.23 20.60
C TYR A 117 13.64 21.26 22.12
N TYR A 118 13.51 20.10 22.76
CA TYR A 118 13.40 19.99 24.22
C TYR A 118 14.69 19.44 24.80
N PRO A 119 14.96 19.72 26.09
CA PRO A 119 16.11 19.13 26.77
C PRO A 119 15.95 17.63 26.91
N ASP A 120 17.06 16.92 26.70
CA ASP A 120 17.20 15.51 27.04
C ASP A 120 17.81 15.36 28.45
N LEU A 121 17.06 14.73 29.34
CA LEU A 121 17.47 14.48 30.72
C LEU A 121 17.55 12.99 30.96
N TYR A 122 18.72 12.50 31.30
CA TYR A 122 18.92 11.09 31.62
C TYR A 122 19.66 10.89 32.95
N GLY A 123 19.31 9.83 33.67
CA GLY A 123 19.98 9.37 34.87
C GLY A 123 20.96 8.25 34.55
N SER A 124 22.15 8.29 35.14
CA SER A 124 23.13 7.22 35.02
C SER A 124 23.60 6.73 36.38
N LEU A 125 23.72 5.43 36.51
CA LEU A 125 24.34 4.75 37.65
C LEU A 125 25.51 3.95 37.12
N THR A 126 26.69 4.14 37.68
CA THR A 126 27.90 3.47 37.25
C THR A 126 28.58 2.86 38.47
N ALA A 127 28.88 1.57 38.41
CA ALA A 127 29.76 0.90 39.37
C ALA A 127 30.86 0.19 38.59
N VAL A 128 32.12 0.45 38.97
CA VAL A 128 33.27 -0.13 38.28
C VAL A 128 34.17 -0.72 39.36
N LYS A 129 34.49 -2.01 39.21
CA LYS A 129 35.53 -2.69 39.96
C LYS A 129 36.55 -3.25 38.96
N PRO A 130 37.59 -2.49 38.63
CA PRO A 130 38.62 -2.96 37.71
C PRO A 130 39.54 -3.98 38.40
N GLU A 131 40.20 -4.80 37.60
CA GLU A 131 41.33 -5.57 38.04
C GLU A 131 42.51 -4.65 38.36
N GLU A 132 43.35 -5.05 39.30
CA GLU A 132 44.47 -4.23 39.78
C GLU A 132 45.40 -3.86 38.60
N GLY A 133 45.69 -2.57 38.51
CA GLY A 133 46.53 -2.03 37.42
C GLY A 133 45.82 -1.84 36.06
N SER A 134 44.52 -2.12 35.96
CA SER A 134 43.74 -1.89 34.71
C SER A 134 43.84 -0.46 34.23
N ARG A 135 44.07 -0.30 32.94
CA ARG A 135 44.21 1.03 32.27
C ARG A 135 43.32 1.12 31.06
N ILE A 136 42.83 2.31 30.82
CA ILE A 136 42.13 2.61 29.54
C ILE A 136 43.21 2.94 28.52
N ALA A 137 43.42 2.05 27.55
CA ALA A 137 44.31 2.30 26.45
C ALA A 137 43.68 3.33 25.48
N ALA A 138 44.20 4.53 25.47
CA ALA A 138 43.82 5.56 24.53
C ALA A 138 44.97 5.83 23.58
N GLY A 139 45.27 4.87 22.72
CA GLY A 139 46.44 4.95 21.83
C GLY A 139 47.76 5.13 22.59
N ASN A 140 48.71 5.84 22.02
CA ASN A 140 50.01 6.10 22.65
C ASN A 140 50.03 7.34 23.54
N LEU A 141 48.93 8.06 23.69
CA LEU A 141 48.93 9.39 24.25
C LEU A 141 48.36 9.49 25.67
N ASN A 142 47.51 8.57 26.08
CA ASN A 142 46.94 8.61 27.42
C ASN A 142 46.60 7.18 27.87
N ASN A 143 46.95 6.88 29.11
CA ASN A 143 46.78 5.55 29.67
C ASN A 143 46.35 5.66 31.16
N PRO A 144 45.17 6.28 31.43
CA PRO A 144 44.71 6.48 32.78
C PRO A 144 44.39 5.17 33.48
N ILE A 145 44.76 5.07 34.79
CA ILE A 145 44.35 3.98 35.63
C ILE A 145 42.86 4.05 35.90
N VAL A 146 42.20 2.91 35.80
CA VAL A 146 40.77 2.79 36.16
C VAL A 146 40.68 2.49 37.64
N TYR A 147 39.99 3.33 38.38
CA TYR A 147 39.77 3.16 39.81
C TYR A 147 38.41 2.55 40.11
N GLU A 148 38.33 1.77 41.20
CA GLU A 148 37.07 1.26 41.73
C GLU A 148 36.21 2.46 42.18
N ARG A 149 34.97 2.52 41.67
CA ARG A 149 34.05 3.62 41.97
C ARG A 149 32.59 3.22 41.77
N ALA A 150 31.73 3.83 42.56
CA ALA A 150 30.29 3.88 42.31
C ALA A 150 29.88 5.35 42.22
N ALA A 151 29.13 5.69 41.21
CA ALA A 151 28.65 7.05 40.97
C ALA A 151 27.24 7.02 40.42
N GLY A 152 26.45 8.00 40.78
CA GLY A 152 25.12 8.23 40.18
C GLY A 152 24.89 9.70 39.91
N GLY A 153 24.20 10.01 38.83
CA GLY A 153 23.95 11.39 38.48
C GLY A 153 22.90 11.56 37.41
N LEU A 154 22.54 12.80 37.19
CA LEU A 154 21.67 13.27 36.10
C LEU A 154 22.51 14.09 35.12
N ALA A 155 22.24 13.88 33.83
CA ALA A 155 22.82 14.68 32.78
C ALA A 155 21.70 15.29 31.93
N LEU A 156 21.85 16.55 31.60
CA LEU A 156 20.97 17.35 30.77
C LEU A 156 21.73 17.77 29.52
N SER A 157 21.16 17.55 28.35
CA SER A 157 21.63 18.16 27.10
C SER A 157 20.50 18.90 26.41
N GLN A 158 20.81 20.03 25.82
CA GLN A 158 19.86 20.89 25.10
C GLN A 158 20.52 21.47 23.87
N LEU A 159 20.01 21.14 22.71
CA LEU A 159 20.38 21.86 21.48
C LEU A 159 19.86 23.29 21.55
N ILE A 160 20.76 24.25 21.45
CA ILE A 160 20.42 25.68 21.43
C ILE A 160 20.22 26.15 19.99
N THR A 161 21.14 25.77 19.10
CA THR A 161 21.03 26.07 17.68
C THR A 161 21.94 25.16 16.85
N ASP A 162 21.43 24.79 15.68
CA ASP A 162 22.15 24.12 14.60
C ASP A 162 21.97 24.84 13.26
N PHE A 163 21.68 26.14 13.34
CA PHE A 163 21.47 27.04 12.21
C PHE A 163 20.37 26.63 11.26
N GLY A 164 19.41 25.84 11.75
CA GLY A 164 18.20 25.49 11.00
C GLY A 164 18.09 24.02 10.59
N ARG A 165 19.11 23.21 10.84
CA ARG A 165 19.08 21.79 10.49
C ARG A 165 17.90 21.06 11.14
N THR A 166 17.72 21.19 12.46
CA THR A 166 16.58 20.60 13.18
C THR A 166 15.24 21.11 12.65
N ASN A 167 15.12 22.41 12.39
CA ASN A 167 13.90 22.97 11.78
C ASN A 167 13.57 22.35 10.43
N ASN A 168 14.57 22.14 9.58
CA ASN A 168 14.40 21.51 8.27
C ASN A 168 14.06 20.02 8.41
N LEU A 169 14.66 19.30 9.38
CA LEU A 169 14.31 17.89 9.65
C LEU A 169 12.88 17.74 10.17
N VAL A 170 12.45 18.62 11.08
CA VAL A 170 11.05 18.64 11.56
C VAL A 170 10.08 18.95 10.42
N ALA A 171 10.43 19.92 9.56
CA ALA A 171 9.61 20.25 8.39
C ALA A 171 9.54 19.07 7.40
N THR A 172 10.65 18.37 7.17
CA THR A 172 10.70 17.14 6.37
C THR A 172 9.72 16.09 6.91
N ALA A 173 9.83 15.76 8.20
CA ALA A 173 8.94 14.78 8.82
C ALA A 173 7.45 15.20 8.80
N ALA A 174 7.17 16.50 8.95
CA ALA A 174 5.82 17.04 8.86
C ALA A 174 5.23 16.93 7.43
N LEU A 175 6.07 17.10 6.41
CA LEU A 175 5.65 16.94 5.02
C LEU A 175 5.42 15.47 4.67
N HIS A 176 6.26 14.55 5.12
CA HIS A 176 6.02 13.10 4.99
C HIS A 176 4.71 12.69 5.68
N ALA A 177 4.39 13.26 6.85
CA ALA A 177 3.12 13.00 7.52
C ALA A 177 1.91 13.52 6.72
N LYS A 178 2.05 14.66 6.02
CA LYS A 178 1.01 15.15 5.09
C LYS A 178 0.88 14.25 3.87
N ALA A 179 1.98 13.78 3.29
CA ALA A 179 1.97 12.84 2.18
C ALA A 179 1.29 11.52 2.58
N ALA A 180 1.63 10.96 3.75
CA ALA A 180 0.99 9.76 4.27
C ALA A 180 -0.53 9.94 4.48
N ASN A 181 -0.97 11.12 4.90
CA ASN A 181 -2.40 11.43 5.02
C ASN A 181 -3.09 11.45 3.63
N MET A 182 -2.46 12.07 2.62
CA MET A 182 -3.00 12.06 1.25
C MET A 182 -3.03 10.65 0.66
N ASN A 183 -2.02 9.81 0.94
CA ASN A 183 -2.01 8.40 0.57
C ASN A 183 -3.16 7.61 1.23
N SER A 184 -3.53 7.96 2.47
CA SER A 184 -4.71 7.37 3.13
C SER A 184 -6.01 7.76 2.42
N VAL A 185 -6.14 9.00 1.94
CA VAL A 185 -7.29 9.46 1.14
C VAL A 185 -7.30 8.74 -0.21
N ALA A 186 -6.17 8.67 -0.92
CA ALA A 186 -6.05 7.96 -2.19
C ALA A 186 -6.47 6.48 -2.06
N THR A 187 -6.06 5.82 -0.97
CA THR A 187 -6.47 4.43 -0.72
C THR A 187 -7.97 4.31 -0.50
N ALA A 188 -8.59 5.25 0.22
CA ALA A 188 -10.05 5.23 0.41
C ALA A 188 -10.78 5.38 -0.94
N ASP A 189 -10.30 6.25 -1.84
CA ASP A 189 -10.88 6.41 -3.18
C ASP A 189 -10.66 5.18 -4.07
N GLN A 190 -9.50 4.51 -3.96
CA GLN A 190 -9.24 3.23 -4.64
C GLN A 190 -10.19 2.12 -4.16
N ILE A 191 -10.46 2.05 -2.86
CA ILE A 191 -11.41 1.08 -2.31
C ILE A 191 -12.84 1.38 -2.78
N LYS A 192 -13.26 2.65 -2.84
CA LYS A 192 -14.56 3.02 -3.43
C LYS A 192 -14.68 2.54 -4.87
N LEU A 193 -13.66 2.81 -5.69
CA LEU A 193 -13.64 2.31 -7.06
C LEU A 193 -13.74 0.77 -7.13
N ALA A 194 -13.00 0.06 -6.27
CA ALA A 194 -13.06 -1.40 -6.23
C ALA A 194 -14.46 -1.91 -5.84
N VAL A 195 -15.14 -1.21 -4.91
CA VAL A 195 -16.54 -1.49 -4.53
C VAL A 195 -17.47 -1.28 -5.72
N ASP A 196 -17.38 -0.14 -6.41
CA ASP A 196 -18.21 0.15 -7.58
C ASP A 196 -18.06 -0.91 -8.66
N GLN A 197 -16.82 -1.26 -8.99
CA GLN A 197 -16.52 -2.30 -9.97
C GLN A 197 -17.08 -3.66 -9.57
N ALA A 198 -16.90 -4.07 -8.32
CA ALA A 198 -17.41 -5.35 -7.83
C ALA A 198 -18.94 -5.35 -7.75
N PHE A 199 -19.56 -4.24 -7.34
CA PHE A 199 -21.00 -4.09 -7.25
C PHE A 199 -21.67 -4.17 -8.63
N TYR A 200 -21.20 -3.40 -9.62
CA TYR A 200 -21.74 -3.42 -10.97
C TYR A 200 -21.42 -4.74 -11.68
N ASN A 201 -20.27 -5.36 -11.41
CA ASN A 201 -19.97 -6.71 -11.91
C ASN A 201 -20.93 -7.74 -11.32
N ALA A 202 -21.25 -7.66 -10.03
CA ALA A 202 -22.25 -8.54 -9.41
C ALA A 202 -23.65 -8.34 -10.01
N LEU A 203 -24.09 -7.11 -10.25
CA LEU A 203 -25.33 -6.82 -10.96
C LEU A 203 -25.33 -7.35 -12.38
N GLN A 204 -24.21 -7.25 -13.10
CA GLN A 204 -24.05 -7.81 -14.43
C GLN A 204 -24.25 -9.34 -14.41
N THR A 205 -23.64 -10.04 -13.44
CA THR A 205 -23.79 -11.51 -13.34
C THR A 205 -25.22 -11.93 -12.99
N VAL A 206 -25.93 -11.15 -12.16
CA VAL A 206 -27.37 -11.36 -11.90
C VAL A 206 -28.21 -11.21 -13.18
N ALA A 207 -27.93 -10.18 -13.99
CA ALA A 207 -28.64 -9.98 -15.26
C ALA A 207 -28.33 -11.11 -16.26
N LEU A 208 -27.07 -11.55 -16.33
CA LEU A 208 -26.67 -12.67 -17.18
C LEU A 208 -27.30 -14.00 -16.75
N LEU A 209 -27.42 -14.25 -15.44
CA LEU A 209 -28.13 -15.42 -14.92
C LEU A 209 -29.59 -15.42 -15.40
N LYS A 210 -30.28 -14.29 -15.33
CA LYS A 210 -31.66 -14.16 -15.82
C LYS A 210 -31.77 -14.44 -17.31
N VAL A 211 -30.82 -13.99 -18.12
CA VAL A 211 -30.75 -14.30 -19.57
C VAL A 211 -30.55 -15.80 -19.78
N ALA A 212 -29.67 -16.46 -19.02
CA ALA A 212 -29.40 -17.87 -19.09
C ALA A 212 -30.65 -18.72 -18.72
N GLU A 213 -31.35 -18.35 -17.65
CA GLU A 213 -32.61 -19.00 -17.24
C GLU A 213 -33.70 -18.90 -18.31
N GLN A 214 -33.88 -17.72 -18.89
CA GLN A 214 -34.81 -17.48 -20.00
C GLN A 214 -34.43 -18.30 -21.24
N THR A 215 -33.11 -18.36 -21.54
CA THR A 215 -32.61 -19.17 -22.66
C THR A 215 -32.89 -20.65 -22.46
N VAL A 216 -32.64 -21.23 -21.26
CA VAL A 216 -32.97 -22.62 -20.95
C VAL A 216 -34.47 -22.90 -21.14
N SER A 217 -35.33 -22.00 -20.58
CA SER A 217 -36.78 -22.14 -20.71
C SER A 217 -37.23 -22.13 -22.17
N ALA A 218 -36.70 -21.21 -23.00
CA ALA A 218 -37.02 -21.13 -24.41
C ALA A 218 -36.54 -22.38 -25.19
N ARG A 219 -35.33 -22.88 -24.94
CA ARG A 219 -34.77 -24.07 -25.60
C ARG A 219 -35.50 -25.37 -25.16
N GLN A 220 -35.92 -25.46 -23.90
CA GLN A 220 -36.70 -26.57 -23.42
C GLN A 220 -38.04 -26.66 -24.17
N LEU A 221 -38.76 -25.53 -24.29
CA LEU A 221 -40.02 -25.47 -25.01
C LEU A 221 -39.88 -25.95 -26.48
N VAL A 222 -38.83 -25.48 -27.19
CA VAL A 222 -38.54 -25.87 -28.57
C VAL A 222 -38.21 -27.37 -28.65
N SER A 223 -37.38 -27.88 -27.73
CA SER A 223 -37.03 -29.32 -27.69
C SER A 223 -38.26 -30.21 -27.48
N ASP A 224 -39.18 -29.82 -26.58
CA ASP A 224 -40.40 -30.55 -26.29
C ASP A 224 -41.36 -30.55 -27.50
N GLN A 225 -41.51 -29.40 -28.15
CA GLN A 225 -42.29 -29.26 -29.38
C GLN A 225 -41.75 -30.15 -30.50
N ILE A 226 -40.45 -30.11 -30.79
CA ILE A 226 -39.81 -30.90 -31.83
C ILE A 226 -39.91 -32.40 -31.51
N THR A 227 -39.73 -32.79 -30.26
CA THR A 227 -39.87 -34.18 -29.79
C THR A 227 -41.29 -34.69 -30.03
N THR A 228 -42.31 -33.89 -29.69
CA THR A 228 -43.74 -34.24 -29.95
C THR A 228 -44.03 -34.39 -31.45
N LEU A 229 -43.52 -33.49 -32.30
CA LEU A 229 -43.65 -33.56 -33.73
C LEU A 229 -42.93 -34.78 -34.32
N PHE A 230 -41.79 -35.16 -33.80
CA PHE A 230 -41.08 -36.39 -34.19
C PHE A 230 -41.88 -37.63 -33.82
N GLN A 231 -42.44 -37.73 -32.63
CA GLN A 231 -43.31 -38.85 -32.23
C GLN A 231 -44.51 -39.03 -33.18
N ASN A 232 -45.03 -37.93 -33.71
CA ASN A 232 -46.09 -37.90 -34.71
C ASN A 232 -45.58 -38.04 -36.16
N LYS A 233 -44.29 -38.38 -36.37
CA LYS A 233 -43.66 -38.59 -37.69
C LYS A 233 -43.65 -37.33 -38.59
N LEU A 234 -43.79 -36.15 -38.01
CA LEU A 234 -43.79 -34.86 -38.71
C LEU A 234 -42.40 -34.21 -38.77
N ARG A 235 -41.43 -34.70 -38.02
CA ARG A 235 -40.03 -34.21 -37.98
C ARG A 235 -39.05 -35.38 -37.96
N SER A 236 -37.77 -35.08 -38.25
CA SER A 236 -36.70 -36.08 -38.31
C SER A 236 -36.01 -36.27 -36.94
N GLN A 237 -35.32 -37.41 -36.77
CA GLN A 237 -34.44 -37.64 -35.62
C GLN A 237 -33.31 -36.61 -35.54
N LEU A 238 -32.87 -36.06 -36.69
CA LEU A 238 -31.87 -35.03 -36.77
C LEU A 238 -32.35 -33.74 -36.10
N ASP A 239 -33.63 -33.33 -36.32
CA ASP A 239 -34.22 -32.15 -35.70
C ASP A 239 -34.24 -32.26 -34.17
N VAL A 240 -34.60 -33.44 -33.62
CA VAL A 240 -34.57 -33.72 -32.19
C VAL A 240 -33.16 -33.64 -31.63
N SER A 241 -32.17 -34.18 -32.37
CA SER A 241 -30.77 -34.11 -31.92
C SER A 241 -30.24 -32.70 -31.86
N PHE A 242 -30.54 -31.83 -32.83
CA PHE A 242 -30.18 -30.44 -32.80
C PHE A 242 -30.87 -29.67 -31.65
N ALA A 243 -32.16 -29.90 -31.43
CA ALA A 243 -32.90 -29.27 -30.36
C ALA A 243 -32.34 -29.65 -28.98
N ASN A 244 -32.02 -30.94 -28.77
CA ASN A 244 -31.41 -31.41 -27.52
C ASN A 244 -29.99 -30.88 -27.33
N ALA A 245 -29.19 -30.75 -28.40
CA ALA A 245 -27.86 -30.14 -28.33
C ALA A 245 -27.93 -28.67 -27.90
N ASN A 246 -28.86 -27.88 -28.48
CA ASN A 246 -29.08 -26.47 -28.11
C ASN A 246 -29.58 -26.34 -26.66
N LEU A 247 -30.44 -27.23 -26.19
CA LEU A 247 -30.88 -27.29 -24.80
C LEU A 247 -29.70 -27.58 -23.84
N ALA A 248 -28.86 -28.58 -24.20
CA ALA A 248 -27.69 -28.91 -23.40
C ALA A 248 -26.70 -27.71 -23.32
N GLN A 249 -26.50 -27.00 -24.43
CA GLN A 249 -25.68 -25.78 -24.46
C GLN A 249 -26.28 -24.67 -23.57
N ALA A 250 -27.61 -24.47 -23.59
CA ALA A 250 -28.26 -23.50 -22.72
C ALA A 250 -28.13 -23.88 -21.24
N ARG A 251 -28.17 -25.16 -20.90
CA ARG A 251 -27.93 -25.64 -19.51
C ARG A 251 -26.50 -25.43 -19.06
N LEU A 252 -25.52 -25.60 -19.95
CA LEU A 252 -24.12 -25.26 -19.64
C LEU A 252 -23.97 -23.73 -19.35
N LEU A 253 -24.59 -22.89 -20.20
CA LEU A 253 -24.61 -21.45 -19.98
C LEU A 253 -25.22 -21.09 -18.61
N LEU A 254 -26.28 -21.76 -18.19
CA LEU A 254 -26.90 -21.56 -16.89
C LEU A 254 -25.96 -21.93 -15.73
N LEU A 255 -25.27 -23.07 -15.83
CA LEU A 255 -24.30 -23.51 -14.81
C LEU A 255 -23.14 -22.48 -14.67
N ASP A 256 -22.61 -22.01 -15.81
CA ASP A 256 -21.56 -20.99 -15.83
C ASP A 256 -22.04 -19.66 -15.22
N ALA A 257 -23.27 -19.23 -15.56
CA ALA A 257 -23.86 -18.01 -15.03
C ALA A 257 -24.09 -18.09 -13.50
N GLN A 258 -24.54 -19.24 -12.99
CA GLN A 258 -24.69 -19.49 -11.55
C GLN A 258 -23.34 -19.44 -10.82
N SER A 259 -22.32 -20.09 -11.38
CA SER A 259 -20.97 -20.06 -10.81
C SER A 259 -20.38 -18.64 -10.77
N ASN A 260 -20.52 -17.89 -11.88
CA ASN A 260 -20.02 -16.52 -11.99
C ASN A 260 -20.73 -15.57 -11.03
N GLN A 261 -22.05 -15.73 -10.82
CA GLN A 261 -22.80 -14.95 -9.84
C GLN A 261 -22.27 -15.19 -8.42
N GLN A 262 -22.07 -16.47 -8.04
CA GLN A 262 -21.53 -16.79 -6.70
C GLN A 262 -20.13 -16.23 -6.50
N ALA A 263 -19.27 -16.32 -7.51
CA ALA A 263 -17.93 -15.76 -7.47
C ALA A 263 -17.96 -14.23 -7.32
N ALA A 264 -18.82 -13.53 -8.06
CA ALA A 264 -18.95 -12.07 -8.00
C ALA A 264 -19.48 -11.59 -6.63
N LEU A 265 -20.46 -12.29 -6.05
CA LEU A 265 -20.98 -11.99 -4.70
C LEU A 265 -19.94 -12.27 -3.60
N SER A 266 -19.12 -13.32 -3.78
CA SER A 266 -18.00 -13.60 -2.87
C SER A 266 -16.94 -12.48 -2.91
N LEU A 267 -16.56 -12.04 -4.12
CA LEU A 267 -15.61 -10.92 -4.29
C LEU A 267 -16.15 -9.61 -3.70
N LEU A 268 -17.44 -9.32 -3.92
CA LEU A 268 -18.08 -8.14 -3.33
C LEU A 268 -18.03 -8.22 -1.80
N SER A 269 -18.34 -9.38 -1.21
CA SER A 269 -18.29 -9.58 0.25
C SER A 269 -16.88 -9.37 0.81
N GLU A 270 -15.85 -9.85 0.11
CA GLU A 270 -14.44 -9.65 0.48
C GLU A 270 -14.07 -8.15 0.48
N ILE A 271 -14.40 -7.42 -0.59
CA ILE A 271 -14.09 -5.97 -0.70
C ILE A 271 -14.82 -5.17 0.37
N LEU A 272 -16.04 -5.57 0.74
CA LEU A 272 -16.81 -4.99 1.84
C LEU A 272 -16.24 -5.30 3.24
N GLY A 273 -15.20 -6.17 3.31
CA GLY A 273 -14.51 -6.52 4.56
C GLY A 273 -15.16 -7.68 5.34
N TYR A 274 -15.97 -8.52 4.70
CA TYR A 274 -16.53 -9.72 5.31
C TYR A 274 -15.63 -10.93 5.08
N ALA A 275 -15.46 -11.76 6.10
CA ALA A 275 -14.68 -12.99 6.01
C ALA A 275 -15.38 -14.12 5.25
N SER A 276 -16.70 -14.03 5.04
CA SER A 276 -17.52 -15.01 4.32
C SER A 276 -18.54 -14.31 3.43
N GLN A 277 -18.95 -15.00 2.36
CA GLN A 277 -19.98 -14.49 1.47
C GLN A 277 -21.27 -14.15 2.25
N GLN A 278 -21.79 -12.97 2.00
CA GLN A 278 -23.04 -12.48 2.57
C GLN A 278 -24.15 -12.52 1.49
N PRO A 279 -25.38 -12.87 1.87
CA PRO A 279 -26.52 -12.81 0.97
C PRO A 279 -27.01 -11.37 0.85
N PHE A 280 -26.63 -10.67 -0.22
CA PHE A 280 -27.12 -9.33 -0.53
C PHE A 280 -28.20 -9.35 -1.61
N ASP A 281 -29.24 -8.51 -1.44
CA ASP A 281 -30.16 -8.12 -2.50
C ASP A 281 -29.66 -6.81 -3.12
N LEU A 282 -29.00 -6.89 -4.27
CA LEU A 282 -28.38 -5.74 -4.94
C LEU A 282 -29.47 -4.90 -5.61
N VAL A 283 -29.57 -3.66 -5.19
CA VAL A 283 -30.56 -2.71 -5.73
C VAL A 283 -29.90 -1.85 -6.80
N GLU A 284 -30.42 -1.96 -8.02
CA GLU A 284 -29.99 -1.12 -9.12
C GLU A 284 -30.42 0.33 -8.92
N SER A 285 -29.50 1.28 -9.20
CA SER A 285 -29.86 2.69 -9.23
C SER A 285 -30.87 2.95 -10.36
N ALA A 286 -31.96 3.64 -10.02
CA ALA A 286 -32.97 4.07 -10.98
C ALA A 286 -32.52 5.31 -11.81
N GLU A 287 -31.28 5.76 -11.64
CA GLU A 287 -30.76 6.94 -12.31
C GLU A 287 -30.56 6.68 -13.81
N GLU A 288 -31.05 7.60 -14.63
CA GLU A 288 -30.91 7.53 -16.07
C GLU A 288 -29.42 7.68 -16.48
N LEU A 289 -28.95 6.80 -17.33
CA LEU A 289 -27.57 6.83 -17.82
C LEU A 289 -27.34 8.04 -18.71
N LYS A 290 -26.40 8.90 -18.33
CA LYS A 290 -26.04 10.12 -19.07
C LYS A 290 -24.73 9.91 -19.83
N PRO A 291 -24.58 10.53 -21.02
CA PRO A 291 -23.33 10.46 -21.76
C PRO A 291 -22.20 11.13 -20.97
N PRO A 292 -20.95 10.68 -21.13
CA PRO A 292 -19.80 11.34 -20.51
C PRO A 292 -19.66 12.79 -20.99
N PRO A 293 -19.04 13.70 -20.21
CA PRO A 293 -18.83 15.10 -20.60
C PRO A 293 -18.03 15.24 -21.91
N ASP A 294 -18.36 16.23 -22.74
CA ASP A 294 -17.75 16.43 -24.06
C ASP A 294 -16.30 16.94 -24.03
N SER A 295 -15.87 17.59 -22.92
CA SER A 295 -14.56 18.24 -22.82
C SER A 295 -13.58 17.44 -21.96
N VAL A 296 -12.72 16.66 -22.62
CA VAL A 296 -11.66 15.89 -21.93
C VAL A 296 -10.58 16.80 -21.31
N SER A 297 -10.29 17.96 -21.91
CA SER A 297 -9.27 18.88 -21.38
C SER A 297 -9.62 19.38 -19.99
N ARG A 298 -10.89 19.75 -19.77
CA ARG A 298 -11.37 20.18 -18.45
C ARG A 298 -11.25 19.06 -17.41
N LEU A 299 -11.54 17.83 -17.79
CA LEU A 299 -11.41 16.66 -16.90
C LEU A 299 -9.96 16.40 -16.51
N VAL A 300 -9.02 16.59 -17.45
CA VAL A 300 -7.58 16.50 -17.15
C VAL A 300 -7.17 17.59 -16.17
N ASP A 301 -7.56 18.85 -16.37
CA ASP A 301 -7.22 19.95 -15.46
C ASP A 301 -7.81 19.73 -14.05
N GLU A 302 -9.03 19.23 -13.98
CA GLU A 302 -9.68 18.87 -12.72
C GLU A 302 -8.93 17.74 -11.99
N ALA A 303 -8.54 16.68 -12.71
CA ALA A 303 -7.75 15.58 -12.16
C ALA A 303 -6.40 16.05 -11.62
N LEU A 304 -5.68 16.88 -12.40
CA LEU A 304 -4.37 17.39 -12.00
C LEU A 304 -4.42 18.30 -10.77
N SER A 305 -5.57 18.94 -10.48
CA SER A 305 -5.75 19.79 -9.32
C SER A 305 -6.24 19.04 -8.07
N ASN A 306 -7.06 18.00 -8.23
CA ASN A 306 -7.82 17.41 -7.14
C ASN A 306 -7.29 16.05 -6.67
N ARG A 307 -6.48 15.35 -7.47
CA ARG A 307 -6.04 13.99 -7.11
C ARG A 307 -5.13 13.96 -5.89
N PRO A 308 -5.47 13.14 -4.86
CA PRO A 308 -4.69 13.06 -3.63
C PRO A 308 -3.29 12.48 -3.85
N GLU A 309 -3.07 11.65 -4.88
CA GLU A 309 -1.75 11.11 -5.21
C GLU A 309 -0.79 12.21 -5.68
N ILE A 310 -1.28 13.21 -6.44
CA ILE A 310 -0.48 14.37 -6.84
C ILE A 310 -0.12 15.22 -5.63
N ALA A 311 -1.07 15.42 -4.72
CA ALA A 311 -0.82 16.14 -3.47
C ALA A 311 0.20 15.39 -2.60
N ALA A 312 0.09 14.07 -2.48
CA ALA A 312 1.06 13.23 -1.76
C ALA A 312 2.47 13.38 -2.33
N GLN A 313 2.64 13.18 -3.65
CA GLN A 313 3.94 13.30 -4.31
C GLN A 313 4.51 14.74 -4.25
N THR A 314 3.64 15.75 -4.27
CA THR A 314 4.05 17.15 -4.06
C THR A 314 4.62 17.35 -2.66
N TYR A 315 4.02 16.76 -1.62
CA TYR A 315 4.56 16.83 -0.26
C TYR A 315 5.86 16.05 -0.13
N GLU A 316 6.03 14.90 -0.80
CA GLU A 316 7.29 14.15 -0.84
C GLU A 316 8.42 14.97 -1.48
N TYR A 317 8.17 15.60 -2.63
CA TYR A 317 9.12 16.52 -3.25
C TYR A 317 9.51 17.70 -2.33
N GLN A 318 8.52 18.32 -1.69
CA GLN A 318 8.79 19.39 -0.72
C GLN A 318 9.60 18.90 0.50
N ALA A 319 9.35 17.67 0.96
CA ALA A 319 10.10 17.04 2.04
C ALA A 319 11.56 16.82 1.64
N ALA A 320 11.83 16.34 0.44
CA ALA A 320 13.18 16.18 -0.10
C ALA A 320 13.92 17.53 -0.21
N GLN A 321 13.25 18.59 -0.62
CA GLN A 321 13.82 19.95 -0.61
C GLN A 321 14.19 20.43 0.80
N ARG A 322 13.36 20.14 1.81
CA ARG A 322 13.66 20.46 3.21
C ARG A 322 14.82 19.61 3.73
N PHE A 323 14.86 18.35 3.39
CA PHE A 323 15.95 17.45 3.74
C PHE A 323 17.28 17.90 3.11
N GLN A 324 17.28 18.33 1.84
CA GLN A 324 18.46 18.91 1.19
C GLN A 324 19.00 20.13 1.98
N LYS A 325 18.10 21.01 2.47
CA LYS A 325 18.50 22.15 3.31
C LYS A 325 19.10 21.66 4.62
N ALA A 326 18.50 20.65 5.27
CA ALA A 326 19.03 20.08 6.51
C ALA A 326 20.44 19.48 6.34
N GLU A 327 20.69 18.79 5.21
CA GLU A 327 22.02 18.22 4.90
C GLU A 327 23.05 19.31 4.55
N ARG A 328 22.63 20.40 3.92
CA ARG A 328 23.49 21.59 3.73
C ARG A 328 23.83 22.26 5.05
N ASP A 329 22.88 22.32 5.98
CA ASP A 329 23.05 22.97 7.27
C ASP A 329 24.05 22.25 8.18
N LEU A 330 24.46 20.99 7.85
CA LEU A 330 25.59 20.29 8.48
C LEU A 330 26.95 21.02 8.32
N LEU A 331 27.06 21.95 7.39
CA LEU A 331 28.26 22.76 7.19
C LEU A 331 28.37 23.92 8.22
N PHE A 332 27.29 24.18 8.96
CA PHE A 332 27.28 25.23 9.99
C PHE A 332 27.58 24.63 11.37
N PRO A 333 28.08 25.49 12.32
CA PRO A 333 28.30 25.04 13.69
C PRO A 333 26.99 24.62 14.38
N SER A 334 27.09 23.75 15.39
CA SER A 334 26.00 23.50 16.35
C SER A 334 26.41 23.97 17.74
N VAL A 335 25.46 24.46 18.51
CA VAL A 335 25.64 24.88 19.89
C VAL A 335 24.70 24.13 20.78
N GLU A 336 25.25 23.48 21.80
CA GLU A 336 24.54 22.66 22.76
C GLU A 336 24.86 23.12 24.18
N ALA A 337 23.86 23.26 25.04
CA ALA A 337 24.01 23.44 26.47
C ALA A 337 24.05 22.09 27.17
N LEU A 338 24.96 21.93 28.10
CA LEU A 338 25.19 20.73 28.88
C LEU A 338 25.08 21.02 30.36
N GLY A 339 24.48 20.13 31.13
CA GLY A 339 24.42 20.21 32.57
C GLY A 339 24.56 18.81 33.18
N VAL A 340 25.37 18.69 34.22
CA VAL A 340 25.49 17.44 34.96
C VAL A 340 25.43 17.69 36.45
N VAL A 341 24.78 16.81 37.19
CA VAL A 341 24.80 16.81 38.67
C VAL A 341 24.79 15.38 39.15
N GLY A 342 25.61 15.08 40.12
CA GLY A 342 25.69 13.72 40.61
C GLY A 342 26.45 13.58 41.95
N ARG A 343 26.56 12.34 42.39
CA ARG A 343 27.31 12.00 43.61
C ARG A 343 28.16 10.78 43.35
N THR A 344 29.38 10.79 43.86
CA THR A 344 30.27 9.64 43.92
C THR A 344 30.35 9.18 45.36
N PRO A 345 29.44 8.28 45.82
CA PRO A 345 29.44 7.85 47.22
C PRO A 345 30.64 6.95 47.58
N TYR A 346 31.23 6.33 46.57
CA TYR A 346 32.41 5.48 46.75
C TYR A 346 33.38 5.69 45.58
N SER A 347 34.64 5.94 45.95
CA SER A 347 35.76 5.96 45.00
C SER A 347 37.02 5.52 45.77
N ASN A 348 37.69 4.49 45.27
CA ASN A 348 38.98 4.05 45.81
C ASN A 348 40.10 4.73 45.00
N THR A 349 41.08 5.26 45.70
CA THR A 349 42.21 5.98 45.07
C THR A 349 43.52 5.29 45.42
N VAL A 350 44.57 5.57 44.65
CA VAL A 350 45.93 5.07 44.89
C VAL A 350 46.43 5.56 46.26
N ALA A 351 47.26 4.74 46.93
CA ALA A 351 47.82 4.99 48.22
C ALA A 351 48.32 6.44 48.39
N GLY A 352 47.77 7.14 49.39
CA GLY A 352 48.16 8.50 49.73
C GLY A 352 47.15 9.64 49.40
N VAL A 353 46.04 9.32 48.68
CA VAL A 353 44.97 10.26 48.42
C VAL A 353 43.69 9.78 49.09
N THR A 354 43.05 10.63 49.89
CA THR A 354 41.81 10.29 50.60
C THR A 354 40.69 9.91 49.58
N PRO A 355 39.86 8.88 49.91
CA PRO A 355 38.71 8.53 49.07
C PRO A 355 37.83 9.75 48.82
N PHE A 356 37.60 10.02 47.56
CA PHE A 356 36.81 11.19 47.14
C PHE A 356 35.33 10.81 47.12
N THR A 357 34.61 11.25 48.13
CA THR A 357 33.13 11.10 48.16
C THR A 357 32.54 12.50 48.13
N SER A 358 32.02 12.96 46.99
CA SER A 358 31.41 14.26 46.95
C SER A 358 30.31 14.37 45.91
N TRP A 359 29.53 15.41 46.09
CA TRP A 359 28.67 15.92 45.02
C TRP A 359 29.53 16.60 43.98
N TYR A 360 29.15 16.41 42.70
CA TYR A 360 29.71 17.10 41.58
C TYR A 360 28.58 17.71 40.75
N GLY A 361 28.84 18.86 40.13
CA GLY A 361 27.94 19.53 39.20
C GLY A 361 28.74 20.40 38.27
N ALA A 362 28.30 20.46 37.03
CA ALA A 362 28.87 21.33 36.03
C ALA A 362 27.78 21.77 35.05
N VAL A 363 27.90 22.99 34.57
CA VAL A 363 27.12 23.49 33.44
C VAL A 363 28.10 24.04 32.40
N GLY A 364 27.77 23.89 31.14
CA GLY A 364 28.65 24.29 30.04
C GLY A 364 27.90 24.41 28.73
N ALA A 365 28.59 24.92 27.74
CA ALA A 365 28.14 24.93 26.37
C ALA A 365 29.20 24.26 25.47
N ASN A 366 28.76 23.47 24.58
CA ASN A 366 29.58 22.85 23.53
C ASN A 366 29.28 23.50 22.20
N VAL A 367 30.30 23.95 21.49
CA VAL A 367 30.20 24.49 20.13
C VAL A 367 30.98 23.55 19.22
N ASN A 368 30.25 22.83 18.37
CA ASN A 368 30.86 21.92 17.40
C ASN A 368 30.96 22.63 16.05
N ILE A 369 32.17 22.86 15.57
CA ILE A 369 32.46 23.55 14.30
C ILE A 369 33.06 22.50 13.33
N PRO A 370 32.36 22.11 12.26
CA PRO A 370 32.91 21.18 11.29
C PRO A 370 33.94 21.87 10.40
N ILE A 371 35.23 21.64 10.63
CA ILE A 371 36.32 22.25 9.86
C ILE A 371 36.62 21.40 8.61
N PHE A 372 36.79 20.10 8.77
CA PHE A 372 37.06 19.17 7.68
C PHE A 372 36.56 17.77 8.04
N ASN A 373 35.83 17.14 7.11
CA ASN A 373 35.23 15.81 7.30
C ASN A 373 35.44 14.89 6.09
N GLY A 374 36.52 15.07 5.34
CA GLY A 374 36.80 14.25 4.15
C GLY A 374 35.76 14.43 3.03
N PHE A 375 35.19 15.62 2.88
CA PHE A 375 34.11 15.96 1.91
C PHE A 375 32.77 15.25 2.14
N LEU A 376 32.57 14.62 3.30
CA LEU A 376 31.33 13.89 3.61
C LEU A 376 30.07 14.81 3.53
N TYR A 377 30.11 16.00 4.16
CA TYR A 377 28.93 16.88 4.19
C TYR A 377 28.61 17.49 2.82
N PRO A 378 29.58 17.95 2.01
CA PRO A 378 29.30 18.33 0.62
C PRO A 378 28.70 17.20 -0.22
N ALA A 379 29.20 15.96 -0.05
CA ALA A 379 28.66 14.79 -0.76
C ALA A 379 27.22 14.48 -0.35
N ARG A 380 26.89 14.50 0.96
CA ARG A 380 25.53 14.30 1.47
C ARG A 380 24.57 15.38 0.97
N SER A 381 24.99 16.64 0.99
CA SER A 381 24.20 17.75 0.45
C SER A 381 23.95 17.60 -1.05
N ARG A 382 24.96 17.12 -1.80
CA ARG A 382 24.78 16.84 -3.24
C ARG A 382 23.88 15.65 -3.52
N GLU A 383 24.03 14.58 -2.74
CA GLU A 383 23.13 13.42 -2.80
C GLU A 383 21.67 13.83 -2.57
N ALA A 384 21.41 14.59 -1.48
CA ALA A 384 20.07 15.06 -1.17
C ALA A 384 19.50 15.98 -2.27
N ALA A 385 20.34 16.82 -2.91
CA ALA A 385 19.94 17.64 -4.04
C ALA A 385 19.51 16.80 -5.25
N LEU A 386 20.25 15.75 -5.56
CA LEU A 386 19.92 14.84 -6.67
C LEU A 386 18.64 14.05 -6.38
N ARG A 387 18.43 13.62 -5.14
CA ARG A 387 17.17 12.97 -4.73
C ARG A 387 15.98 13.90 -4.88
N ALA A 388 16.10 15.17 -4.47
CA ALA A 388 15.04 16.15 -4.65
C ALA A 388 14.70 16.40 -6.14
N GLN A 389 15.72 16.41 -7.02
CA GLN A 389 15.49 16.46 -8.48
C GLN A 389 14.80 15.20 -9.01
N ALA A 390 15.16 14.02 -8.49
CA ALA A 390 14.48 12.77 -8.87
C ALA A 390 13.00 12.79 -8.46
N ASP A 391 12.67 13.30 -7.27
CA ASP A 391 11.28 13.42 -6.81
C ASP A 391 10.48 14.45 -7.64
N GLU A 392 11.13 15.50 -8.14
CA GLU A 392 10.52 16.46 -9.07
C GLU A 392 10.13 15.80 -10.40
N GLU A 393 11.03 15.00 -10.97
CA GLU A 393 10.74 14.27 -12.20
C GLU A 393 9.70 13.16 -11.99
N GLN A 394 9.68 12.53 -10.82
CA GLN A 394 8.61 11.57 -10.45
C GLN A 394 7.24 12.26 -10.38
N LEU A 395 7.18 13.47 -9.81
CA LEU A 395 5.95 14.26 -9.78
C LEU A 395 5.47 14.61 -11.20
N ARG A 396 6.40 14.96 -12.09
CA ARG A 396 6.09 15.24 -13.50
C ARG A 396 5.55 14.01 -14.21
N ASP A 397 6.24 12.89 -14.10
CA ASP A 397 5.82 11.60 -14.69
C ASP A 397 4.44 11.17 -14.15
N LEU A 398 4.17 11.34 -12.86
CA LEU A 398 2.86 11.06 -12.27
C LEU A 398 1.75 11.92 -12.90
N LYS A 399 2.00 13.21 -13.11
CA LYS A 399 1.03 14.11 -13.76
C LYS A 399 0.75 13.71 -15.21
N ASP A 400 1.80 13.33 -15.95
CA ASP A 400 1.68 12.90 -17.34
C ASP A 400 0.88 11.59 -17.45
N ARG A 401 1.15 10.63 -16.55
CA ARG A 401 0.37 9.37 -16.45
C ARG A 401 -1.08 9.63 -16.13
N ILE A 402 -1.38 10.44 -15.11
CA ILE A 402 -2.76 10.77 -14.74
C ILE A 402 -3.50 11.44 -15.91
N ALA A 403 -2.86 12.38 -16.60
CA ALA A 403 -3.47 13.02 -17.78
C ALA A 403 -3.78 12.01 -18.90
N ASN A 404 -2.93 11.00 -19.08
CA ASN A 404 -3.18 9.93 -20.05
C ASN A 404 -4.29 8.98 -19.59
N ASP A 405 -4.31 8.60 -18.30
CA ASP A 405 -5.33 7.72 -17.73
C ASP A 405 -6.73 8.34 -17.80
N VAL A 406 -6.85 9.65 -17.56
CA VAL A 406 -8.12 10.39 -17.74
C VAL A 406 -8.59 10.33 -19.19
N ARG A 407 -7.68 10.55 -20.16
CA ARG A 407 -8.05 10.49 -21.61
C ARG A 407 -8.49 9.08 -22.00
N ALA A 408 -7.77 8.05 -21.56
CA ALA A 408 -8.09 6.65 -21.83
C ALA A 408 -9.43 6.24 -21.21
N SER A 409 -9.67 6.59 -19.95
CA SER A 409 -10.94 6.27 -19.27
C SER A 409 -12.13 7.03 -19.86
N TRP A 410 -11.94 8.28 -20.30
CA TRP A 410 -12.96 9.03 -21.02
C TRP A 410 -13.35 8.39 -22.35
N LEU A 411 -12.36 7.97 -23.18
CA LEU A 411 -12.61 7.24 -24.43
C LEU A 411 -13.34 5.91 -24.19
N ASN A 412 -12.94 5.19 -23.14
CA ASN A 412 -13.59 3.95 -22.73
C ASN A 412 -15.06 4.18 -22.32
N ALA A 413 -15.32 5.24 -21.55
CA ALA A 413 -16.69 5.59 -21.14
C ALA A 413 -17.58 5.96 -22.33
N ILE A 414 -17.09 6.75 -23.29
CA ILE A 414 -17.82 7.06 -24.54
C ILE A 414 -18.13 5.79 -25.33
N THR A 415 -17.12 4.92 -25.48
CA THR A 415 -17.28 3.67 -26.23
C THR A 415 -18.30 2.76 -25.55
N ALA A 416 -18.23 2.62 -24.22
CA ALA A 416 -19.18 1.82 -23.46
C ALA A 416 -20.62 2.40 -23.52
N PHE A 417 -20.77 3.72 -23.46
CA PHE A 417 -22.08 4.37 -23.63
C PHE A 417 -22.68 4.10 -25.00
N ASN A 418 -21.92 4.32 -26.07
CA ASN A 418 -22.39 4.08 -27.44
C ASN A 418 -22.72 2.59 -27.70
N ARG A 419 -22.01 1.67 -27.01
CA ARG A 419 -22.29 0.22 -27.11
C ARG A 419 -23.69 -0.13 -26.67
N ILE A 420 -24.28 0.59 -25.70
CA ILE A 420 -25.66 0.32 -25.23
C ILE A 420 -26.65 0.41 -26.40
N GLY A 421 -26.59 1.49 -27.18
CA GLY A 421 -27.50 1.67 -28.33
C GLY A 421 -27.30 0.63 -29.42
N VAL A 422 -26.03 0.28 -29.73
CA VAL A 422 -25.71 -0.72 -30.76
C VAL A 422 -26.16 -2.12 -30.32
N THR A 423 -25.95 -2.50 -29.07
CA THR A 423 -26.39 -3.80 -28.54
C THR A 423 -27.91 -3.91 -28.43
N GLN A 424 -28.62 -2.83 -28.15
CA GLN A 424 -30.08 -2.80 -28.22
C GLN A 424 -30.58 -3.07 -29.64
N GLN A 425 -30.03 -2.39 -30.65
CA GLN A 425 -30.38 -2.65 -32.05
C GLN A 425 -30.07 -4.12 -32.43
N PHE A 426 -28.97 -4.68 -31.94
CA PHE A 426 -28.60 -6.07 -32.19
C PHE A 426 -29.65 -7.03 -31.62
N VAL A 427 -30.12 -6.80 -30.39
CA VAL A 427 -31.21 -7.61 -29.77
C VAL A 427 -32.49 -7.49 -30.59
N ASP A 428 -32.88 -6.30 -31.01
CA ASP A 428 -34.12 -6.10 -31.77
C ASP A 428 -34.08 -6.87 -33.13
N GLN A 429 -32.95 -6.80 -33.84
CA GLN A 429 -32.78 -7.52 -35.11
C GLN A 429 -32.72 -9.03 -34.96
N THR A 430 -32.04 -9.51 -33.93
CA THR A 430 -31.94 -10.97 -33.68
C THR A 430 -33.26 -11.56 -33.18
N ASN A 431 -34.06 -10.81 -32.41
CA ASN A 431 -35.42 -11.22 -32.04
C ASN A 431 -36.29 -11.39 -33.28
N LEU A 432 -36.28 -10.42 -34.20
CA LEU A 432 -37.01 -10.51 -35.45
C LEU A 432 -36.53 -11.70 -36.31
N ALA A 433 -35.22 -11.93 -36.38
CA ALA A 433 -34.65 -13.06 -37.12
C ALA A 433 -35.12 -14.42 -36.55
N VAL A 434 -35.18 -14.55 -35.21
CA VAL A 434 -35.72 -15.79 -34.60
C VAL A 434 -37.17 -15.96 -34.88
N ASP A 435 -38.01 -14.94 -34.78
CA ASP A 435 -39.46 -15.02 -35.05
C ASP A 435 -39.71 -15.44 -36.50
N LEU A 436 -38.99 -14.87 -37.45
CA LEU A 436 -39.08 -15.22 -38.88
C LEU A 436 -38.59 -16.65 -39.13
N SER A 437 -37.44 -17.02 -38.58
CA SER A 437 -36.87 -18.38 -38.74
C SER A 437 -37.78 -19.45 -38.12
N GLN A 438 -38.37 -19.16 -36.97
CA GLN A 438 -39.30 -20.07 -36.29
C GLN A 438 -40.60 -20.27 -37.10
N THR A 439 -41.14 -19.18 -37.65
CA THR A 439 -42.32 -19.25 -38.54
C THR A 439 -42.01 -20.06 -39.81
N ARG A 440 -40.91 -19.76 -40.51
CA ARG A 440 -40.48 -20.54 -41.69
C ARG A 440 -40.25 -22.01 -41.38
N TYR A 441 -39.61 -22.31 -40.24
CA TYR A 441 -39.41 -23.71 -39.78
C TYR A 441 -40.75 -24.41 -39.50
N SER A 442 -41.69 -23.75 -38.84
CA SER A 442 -43.00 -24.32 -38.55
C SER A 442 -43.79 -24.67 -39.81
N LEU A 443 -43.66 -23.85 -40.86
CA LEU A 443 -44.27 -24.03 -42.20
C LEU A 443 -43.49 -25.01 -43.08
N GLY A 444 -42.36 -25.57 -42.60
CA GLY A 444 -41.51 -26.48 -43.39
C GLY A 444 -40.68 -25.81 -44.48
N LEU A 445 -40.56 -24.48 -44.47
CA LEU A 445 -39.85 -23.64 -45.45
C LEU A 445 -38.37 -23.42 -45.13
N SER A 446 -37.92 -23.83 -43.95
CA SER A 446 -36.52 -23.75 -43.54
C SER A 446 -36.08 -24.95 -42.72
N SER A 447 -34.75 -25.07 -42.53
CA SER A 447 -34.17 -26.19 -41.75
C SER A 447 -34.05 -25.84 -40.28
N ILE A 448 -33.90 -26.86 -39.41
CA ILE A 448 -33.60 -26.71 -38.00
C ILE A 448 -32.25 -25.95 -37.78
N VAL A 449 -31.32 -26.06 -38.74
CA VAL A 449 -30.03 -25.39 -38.69
C VAL A 449 -30.19 -23.87 -38.77
N GLU A 450 -31.08 -23.37 -39.68
CA GLU A 450 -31.37 -21.92 -39.80
C GLU A 450 -31.97 -21.37 -38.48
N LEU A 451 -32.96 -22.08 -37.93
CA LEU A 451 -33.54 -21.72 -36.63
C LEU A 451 -32.52 -21.74 -35.51
N SER A 452 -31.68 -22.80 -35.43
CA SER A 452 -30.64 -22.91 -34.40
C SER A 452 -29.62 -21.76 -34.48
N GLN A 453 -29.21 -21.37 -35.69
CA GLN A 453 -28.29 -20.24 -35.91
C GLN A 453 -28.89 -18.91 -35.46
N ALA A 454 -30.15 -18.63 -35.84
CA ALA A 454 -30.86 -17.43 -35.39
C ALA A 454 -30.98 -17.36 -33.86
N GLN A 455 -31.30 -18.48 -33.25
CA GLN A 455 -31.39 -18.60 -31.80
C GLN A 455 -30.04 -18.40 -31.09
N LEU A 456 -28.92 -18.91 -31.64
CA LEU A 456 -27.58 -18.67 -31.09
C LEU A 456 -27.24 -17.18 -31.09
N GLN A 457 -27.47 -16.49 -32.22
CA GLN A 457 -27.26 -15.04 -32.36
C GLN A 457 -28.13 -14.23 -31.40
N GLN A 458 -29.40 -14.64 -31.21
CA GLN A 458 -30.29 -14.01 -30.22
C GLN A 458 -29.73 -14.12 -28.80
N THR A 459 -29.25 -15.29 -28.40
CA THR A 459 -28.66 -15.50 -27.07
C THR A 459 -27.41 -14.64 -26.88
N GLU A 460 -26.55 -14.59 -27.92
CA GLU A 460 -25.34 -13.72 -27.89
C GLU A 460 -25.72 -12.24 -27.78
N ALA A 461 -26.68 -11.76 -28.54
CA ALA A 461 -27.17 -10.38 -28.49
C ALA A 461 -27.73 -10.04 -27.09
N ALA A 462 -28.54 -10.94 -26.50
CA ALA A 462 -29.11 -10.76 -25.17
C ALA A 462 -28.03 -10.67 -24.08
N ILE A 463 -26.98 -11.51 -24.15
CA ILE A 463 -25.83 -11.47 -23.25
C ILE A 463 -25.08 -10.13 -23.39
N GLN A 464 -24.78 -9.72 -24.63
CA GLN A 464 -24.06 -8.46 -24.88
C GLN A 464 -24.85 -7.23 -24.40
N PHE A 465 -26.14 -7.20 -24.62
CA PHE A 465 -27.00 -6.11 -24.16
C PHE A 465 -27.12 -6.07 -22.63
N ALA A 466 -27.35 -7.22 -21.99
CA ALA A 466 -27.42 -7.30 -20.54
C ALA A 466 -26.12 -6.85 -19.86
N ALA A 467 -24.97 -7.09 -20.51
CA ALA A 467 -23.66 -6.66 -20.00
C ALA A 467 -23.37 -5.17 -20.28
N ALA A 468 -23.83 -4.62 -21.40
CA ALA A 468 -23.43 -3.28 -21.89
C ALA A 468 -23.75 -2.15 -20.87
N LYS A 469 -24.89 -2.20 -20.22
CA LYS A 469 -25.30 -1.25 -19.20
C LYS A 469 -24.32 -1.19 -18.04
N TYR A 470 -23.98 -2.33 -17.46
CA TYR A 470 -23.08 -2.42 -16.31
C TYR A 470 -21.63 -2.12 -16.68
N GLN A 471 -21.19 -2.50 -17.88
CA GLN A 471 -19.90 -2.13 -18.42
C GLN A 471 -19.74 -0.60 -18.54
N TYR A 472 -20.81 0.10 -18.91
CA TYR A 472 -20.83 1.57 -18.91
C TYR A 472 -20.73 2.13 -17.49
N GLN A 473 -21.51 1.61 -16.53
CA GLN A 473 -21.45 2.06 -15.14
C GLN A 473 -20.06 1.85 -14.51
N ILE A 474 -19.39 0.73 -14.81
CA ILE A 474 -18.01 0.50 -14.42
C ILE A 474 -17.06 1.52 -15.07
N ALA A 475 -17.21 1.77 -16.37
CA ALA A 475 -16.37 2.74 -17.08
C ALA A 475 -16.57 4.17 -16.56
N GLU A 476 -17.81 4.53 -16.21
CA GLU A 476 -18.13 5.81 -15.57
C GLU A 476 -17.54 5.94 -14.16
N SER A 477 -17.59 4.88 -13.35
CA SER A 477 -16.95 4.88 -12.02
C SER A 477 -15.43 5.02 -12.13
N VAL A 478 -14.80 4.34 -13.11
CA VAL A 478 -13.36 4.53 -13.41
C VAL A 478 -13.08 5.98 -13.81
N LEU A 479 -13.87 6.57 -14.70
CA LEU A 479 -13.69 7.95 -15.10
C LEU A 479 -13.84 8.92 -13.91
N ARG A 480 -14.87 8.75 -13.08
CA ARG A 480 -15.07 9.53 -11.85
C ARG A 480 -13.87 9.44 -10.90
N PHE A 481 -13.33 8.26 -10.70
CA PHE A 481 -12.12 8.05 -9.91
C PHE A 481 -10.91 8.79 -10.53
N GLN A 482 -10.72 8.69 -11.86
CA GLN A 482 -9.59 9.33 -12.54
C GLN A 482 -9.63 10.86 -12.47
N ILE A 483 -10.79 11.48 -12.42
CA ILE A 483 -10.94 12.93 -12.27
C ILE A 483 -11.03 13.38 -10.79
N ALA A 484 -10.96 12.44 -9.84
CA ALA A 484 -11.12 12.70 -8.40
C ALA A 484 -12.44 13.46 -8.07
N SER A 485 -13.50 13.19 -8.84
CA SER A 485 -14.82 13.80 -8.60
C SER A 485 -15.62 13.06 -7.52
N SER A 486 -14.99 12.14 -6.78
CA SER A 486 -15.60 11.60 -5.56
C SER A 486 -15.76 12.74 -4.58
N SER A 487 -17.00 13.13 -4.31
CA SER A 487 -17.37 14.20 -3.37
C SER A 487 -16.50 14.11 -2.12
N PRO A 488 -15.98 15.24 -1.59
CA PRO A 488 -15.29 15.23 -0.34
C PRO A 488 -16.29 14.79 0.72
N SER A 489 -16.24 13.52 1.11
CA SER A 489 -16.73 13.10 2.40
C SER A 489 -15.82 13.79 3.41
N GLY A 490 -16.25 14.95 3.90
CA GLY A 490 -15.57 15.71 4.93
C GLY A 490 -15.26 14.84 6.14
N PRO A 491 -14.29 15.27 6.97
CA PRO A 491 -13.73 14.52 8.07
C PRO A 491 -14.75 14.16 9.13
#